data_3f519a85cea2394dea556f964b639081
#
_entry.id   3f519a85cea2394dea556f964b639081
#
_cell.length_a   1.000
_cell.length_b   1.000
_cell.length_c   1.000
_cell.angle_alpha   90.00
_cell.angle_beta   90.00
_cell.angle_gamma   90.00
#
_symmetry.space_group_name_H-M   'P 1'
#
loop_
_entity.id
_entity.type
_entity.pdbx_description
1 polymer ?
#
loop_
_entity_poly.entity_id
_entity_poly.type
_entity_poly.pdbx_seq_one_letter_code
_entity_poly.pdbx_strand_id
1 'polypeptide(L)'
;MKKLAFLLLFMAYSTMIVHAQETSDFLTPHQKQNIIVQSNGKYRIFNDNDKPVAVDIDTVQRVRDGFIKVRKGGKVGLLFQNGTPCIPLNYDDIDAYTGTFWIVTKGKYKGIFTYDGKQILPPVYQEITVEWQNNYDKPPHFIVKKEKYGLCDSKGNMVVPTEYTKIEAKDDHWKLTKGYPFEYIFNNGSTVKYATLADEINGISYRKNDDLIVYYPYEKNGLWGLMDGNGHTIITPQYDQQLSLIKYEAENQPIKLLACKDNYYGIIETDNSIVIPFQYKEITRKNYKGLLELETKEGKRLYSLAKKCFLTDFNYEKIENKGHYYILTKDYLKTVFDADTELVLFPFKYTSIDCAYEGDFFIVEKDQQEGVVNSKDEVCIPLDYQYIDPTCNPNLFIIERDNKYGIVNTKNETVYPFSNNNIVNEYDRIEIRDASTDKIIKVLDYNLKEIK
;
A
#
# COMPACT_ATOMS: atom_id res chain seq x y z
N MET A 1 -1.64 9.26 -30.62
CA MET A 1 -2.80 9.16 -31.53
C MET A 1 -3.35 7.72 -31.73
N LYS A 2 -3.12 6.77 -30.82
CA LYS A 2 -3.70 5.41 -30.86
C LYS A 2 -4.67 5.08 -29.72
N LYS A 3 -4.97 6.02 -28.82
CA LYS A 3 -5.92 5.83 -27.69
C LYS A 3 -7.30 6.44 -27.90
N LEU A 4 -7.52 7.17 -29.01
CA LEU A 4 -8.83 7.80 -29.29
C LEU A 4 -9.72 6.97 -30.22
N ALA A 5 -9.16 5.94 -30.87
CA ALA A 5 -9.93 5.08 -31.79
C ALA A 5 -10.72 3.96 -31.08
N PHE A 6 -10.40 3.67 -29.80
CA PHE A 6 -11.07 2.58 -29.05
C PHE A 6 -12.33 3.06 -28.31
N LEU A 7 -12.48 4.37 -28.08
CA LEU A 7 -13.66 4.93 -27.38
C LEU A 7 -14.83 5.21 -28.30
N LEU A 8 -14.61 5.34 -29.61
CA LEU A 8 -15.66 5.62 -30.60
C LEU A 8 -16.35 4.36 -31.15
N LEU A 9 -15.79 3.17 -30.91
CA LEU A 9 -16.42 1.89 -31.29
C LEU A 9 -17.43 1.38 -30.24
N PHE A 10 -17.42 1.93 -29.02
CA PHE A 10 -18.32 1.51 -27.93
C PHE A 10 -19.65 2.26 -27.88
N MET A 11 -19.77 3.40 -28.59
CA MET A 11 -21.02 4.21 -28.60
C MET A 11 -21.94 3.97 -29.80
N ALA A 12 -21.57 3.10 -30.73
CA ALA A 12 -22.36 2.84 -31.94
C ALA A 12 -23.25 1.58 -31.86
N TYR A 13 -23.31 0.90 -30.69
CA TYR A 13 -24.10 -0.34 -30.54
C TYR A 13 -25.29 -0.26 -29.57
N SER A 14 -25.66 0.95 -29.12
CA SER A 14 -26.87 1.13 -28.35
C SER A 14 -28.02 1.53 -29.28
N THR A 15 -29.06 0.68 -29.32
CA THR A 15 -30.39 0.89 -29.87
C THR A 15 -30.54 0.82 -31.41
N MET A 16 -30.52 -0.38 -31.96
CA MET A 16 -31.33 -0.66 -33.12
C MET A 16 -32.61 -1.38 -32.70
N ILE A 17 -33.66 -0.63 -32.36
CA ILE A 17 -35.03 -1.14 -32.44
C ILE A 17 -35.34 -1.20 -33.96
N VAL A 18 -35.27 -2.41 -34.52
CA VAL A 18 -35.53 -2.58 -35.90
C VAL A 18 -37.02 -2.81 -36.10
N HIS A 19 -37.71 -1.85 -36.72
CA HIS A 19 -39.05 -2.03 -37.22
C HIS A 19 -39.03 -3.13 -38.31
N ALA A 20 -40.07 -3.93 -38.38
CA ALA A 20 -40.16 -5.16 -39.21
C ALA A 20 -39.76 -5.02 -40.71
N GLN A 21 -39.67 -3.79 -41.20
CA GLN A 21 -39.29 -3.51 -42.60
C GLN A 21 -37.78 -3.38 -42.81
N GLU A 22 -36.99 -3.03 -41.78
CA GLU A 22 -35.54 -2.85 -41.91
C GLU A 22 -34.70 -4.08 -41.53
N THR A 23 -35.31 -5.07 -40.82
CA THR A 23 -34.61 -6.30 -40.42
C THR A 23 -34.38 -7.29 -41.52
N SER A 24 -35.12 -7.18 -42.64
CA SER A 24 -35.03 -8.17 -43.72
C SER A 24 -33.71 -8.18 -44.47
N ASP A 25 -33.01 -7.05 -44.50
CA ASP A 25 -31.82 -6.86 -45.36
C ASP A 25 -30.49 -7.26 -44.72
N PHE A 26 -30.45 -7.38 -43.38
CA PHE A 26 -29.21 -7.70 -42.63
C PHE A 26 -29.14 -9.17 -42.15
N LEU A 27 -30.17 -9.95 -42.33
CA LEU A 27 -30.19 -11.36 -41.93
C LEU A 27 -29.62 -12.25 -43.04
N THR A 28 -28.77 -13.21 -42.69
CA THR A 28 -28.37 -14.27 -43.62
C THR A 28 -29.60 -15.09 -44.04
N PRO A 29 -29.59 -15.79 -45.18
CA PRO A 29 -30.74 -16.59 -45.65
C PRO A 29 -31.27 -17.57 -44.60
N HIS A 30 -30.41 -18.24 -43.83
CA HIS A 30 -30.77 -19.09 -42.68
C HIS A 30 -31.45 -18.34 -41.53
N GLN A 31 -30.99 -17.15 -41.23
CA GLN A 31 -31.55 -16.33 -40.17
C GLN A 31 -32.91 -15.71 -40.51
N LYS A 32 -33.22 -15.56 -41.80
CA LYS A 32 -34.54 -15.08 -42.25
C LYS A 32 -35.61 -16.16 -42.11
N GLN A 33 -35.22 -17.44 -42.13
CA GLN A 33 -36.17 -18.57 -42.09
C GLN A 33 -36.79 -18.78 -40.69
N ASN A 34 -36.10 -18.38 -39.63
CA ASN A 34 -36.53 -18.66 -38.27
C ASN A 34 -37.43 -17.58 -37.66
N ILE A 35 -37.64 -16.42 -38.31
CA ILE A 35 -38.47 -15.34 -37.78
C ILE A 35 -39.47 -14.91 -38.86
N ILE A 36 -40.75 -15.08 -38.60
CA ILE A 36 -41.83 -14.71 -39.50
C ILE A 36 -42.70 -13.67 -38.81
N VAL A 37 -42.94 -12.54 -39.51
CA VAL A 37 -43.92 -11.53 -39.10
C VAL A 37 -45.31 -12.04 -39.46
N GLN A 38 -46.23 -12.02 -38.51
CA GLN A 38 -47.62 -12.35 -38.70
C GLN A 38 -48.42 -11.15 -39.24
N SER A 39 -49.58 -11.41 -39.84
CA SER A 39 -50.46 -10.38 -40.39
C SER A 39 -50.96 -9.34 -39.36
N ASN A 40 -50.95 -9.66 -38.09
CA ASN A 40 -51.32 -8.78 -36.98
C ASN A 40 -50.14 -7.96 -36.38
N GLY A 41 -48.97 -7.95 -37.07
CA GLY A 41 -47.76 -7.28 -36.59
C GLY A 41 -47.01 -7.99 -35.45
N LYS A 42 -47.40 -9.23 -35.15
CA LYS A 42 -46.69 -10.06 -34.17
C LYS A 42 -45.65 -10.95 -34.88
N TYR A 43 -44.72 -11.51 -34.09
CA TYR A 43 -43.68 -12.40 -34.62
C TYR A 43 -43.96 -13.86 -34.22
N ARG A 44 -43.55 -14.76 -35.09
CA ARG A 44 -43.47 -16.20 -34.83
C ARG A 44 -42.04 -16.65 -35.07
N ILE A 45 -41.47 -17.41 -34.18
CA ILE A 45 -40.09 -17.89 -34.25
C ILE A 45 -40.09 -19.39 -34.30
N PHE A 46 -39.28 -19.95 -35.19
CA PHE A 46 -39.14 -21.38 -35.43
C PHE A 46 -37.72 -21.81 -35.05
N ASN A 47 -37.56 -23.06 -34.66
CA ASN A 47 -36.25 -23.69 -34.55
C ASN A 47 -35.76 -24.23 -35.91
N ASP A 48 -34.56 -24.79 -35.95
CA ASP A 48 -33.94 -25.35 -37.16
C ASP A 48 -34.73 -26.54 -37.75
N ASN A 49 -35.69 -27.10 -37.04
CA ASN A 49 -36.57 -28.19 -37.49
C ASN A 49 -37.97 -27.65 -37.86
N ASP A 50 -38.10 -26.38 -38.16
CA ASP A 50 -39.35 -25.70 -38.56
C ASP A 50 -40.49 -25.84 -37.52
N LYS A 51 -40.17 -26.13 -36.25
CA LYS A 51 -41.16 -26.13 -35.17
C LYS A 51 -41.25 -24.72 -34.56
N PRO A 52 -42.49 -24.21 -34.36
CA PRO A 52 -42.69 -22.93 -33.70
C PRO A 52 -42.25 -23.06 -32.22
N VAL A 53 -41.30 -22.22 -31.79
CA VAL A 53 -40.78 -22.17 -30.43
C VAL A 53 -41.29 -20.93 -29.67
N ALA A 54 -41.70 -19.90 -30.39
CA ALA A 54 -42.31 -18.72 -29.83
C ALA A 54 -43.36 -18.15 -30.79
N VAL A 55 -44.55 -17.82 -30.29
CA VAL A 55 -45.69 -17.31 -31.08
C VAL A 55 -46.28 -16.08 -30.41
N ASP A 56 -46.88 -15.19 -31.23
CA ASP A 56 -47.50 -13.94 -30.77
C ASP A 56 -46.52 -13.03 -30.01
N ILE A 57 -45.27 -12.99 -30.45
CA ILE A 57 -44.21 -12.18 -29.90
C ILE A 57 -44.37 -10.72 -30.32
N ASP A 58 -44.28 -9.79 -29.35
CA ASP A 58 -44.47 -8.36 -29.58
C ASP A 58 -43.25 -7.73 -30.23
N THR A 59 -42.04 -8.09 -29.74
CA THR A 59 -40.76 -7.63 -30.32
C THR A 59 -39.71 -8.71 -30.33
N VAL A 60 -38.86 -8.67 -31.33
CA VAL A 60 -37.71 -9.55 -31.49
C VAL A 60 -36.48 -8.69 -31.70
N GLN A 61 -35.44 -8.96 -30.97
CA GLN A 61 -34.15 -8.26 -31.08
C GLN A 61 -33.01 -9.28 -31.10
N ARG A 62 -32.11 -9.17 -32.07
CA ARG A 62 -30.85 -9.90 -31.97
C ARG A 62 -29.91 -9.18 -31.03
N VAL A 63 -29.34 -9.91 -30.12
CA VAL A 63 -28.38 -9.43 -29.18
C VAL A 63 -27.03 -10.09 -29.40
N ARG A 64 -26.09 -9.84 -28.56
CA ARG A 64 -24.71 -10.33 -28.68
C ARG A 64 -24.65 -11.84 -28.97
N ASP A 65 -23.68 -12.23 -29.79
CA ASP A 65 -23.39 -13.64 -30.19
C ASP A 65 -24.58 -14.39 -30.82
N GLY A 66 -25.49 -13.65 -31.47
CA GLY A 66 -26.60 -14.21 -32.21
C GLY A 66 -27.80 -14.67 -31.40
N PHE A 67 -27.82 -14.46 -30.10
CA PHE A 67 -28.99 -14.72 -29.28
C PHE A 67 -30.17 -13.84 -29.71
N ILE A 68 -31.37 -14.34 -29.47
CA ILE A 68 -32.62 -13.70 -29.85
C ILE A 68 -33.37 -13.33 -28.57
N LYS A 69 -33.41 -12.03 -28.23
CA LYS A 69 -34.22 -11.48 -27.13
C LYS A 69 -35.64 -11.27 -27.62
N VAL A 70 -36.61 -11.88 -26.95
CA VAL A 70 -38.02 -11.82 -27.30
C VAL A 70 -38.83 -11.21 -26.20
N ARG A 71 -39.88 -10.45 -26.60
CA ARG A 71 -40.82 -9.84 -25.64
C ARG A 71 -42.26 -10.20 -26.00
N LYS A 72 -43.05 -10.56 -24.98
CA LYS A 72 -44.48 -10.85 -25.09
C LYS A 72 -45.21 -10.41 -23.81
N GLY A 73 -46.24 -9.58 -23.93
CA GLY A 73 -47.03 -9.14 -22.78
C GLY A 73 -46.21 -8.45 -21.69
N GLY A 74 -45.18 -7.66 -22.10
CA GLY A 74 -44.25 -6.99 -21.18
C GLY A 74 -43.17 -7.88 -20.60
N LYS A 75 -43.19 -9.22 -20.82
CA LYS A 75 -42.16 -10.12 -20.35
C LYS A 75 -41.13 -10.43 -21.43
N VAL A 76 -39.91 -10.66 -21.01
CA VAL A 76 -38.71 -10.91 -21.84
C VAL A 76 -38.20 -12.32 -21.60
N GLY A 77 -37.79 -12.96 -22.67
CA GLY A 77 -37.08 -14.23 -22.70
C GLY A 77 -35.90 -14.16 -23.67
N LEU A 78 -35.04 -15.17 -23.61
CA LEU A 78 -33.89 -15.30 -24.52
C LEU A 78 -33.90 -16.66 -25.20
N LEU A 79 -33.65 -16.67 -26.50
CA LEU A 79 -33.47 -17.86 -27.29
C LEU A 79 -32.04 -17.92 -27.82
N PHE A 80 -31.51 -19.11 -28.02
CA PHE A 80 -30.29 -19.31 -28.79
C PHE A 80 -30.48 -18.90 -30.24
N GLN A 81 -29.38 -18.77 -30.95
CA GLN A 81 -29.41 -18.43 -32.41
C GLN A 81 -30.28 -19.38 -33.25
N ASN A 82 -30.35 -20.64 -32.87
CA ASN A 82 -31.16 -21.67 -33.53
C ASN A 82 -32.64 -21.65 -33.12
N GLY A 83 -33.07 -20.63 -32.34
CA GLY A 83 -34.43 -20.47 -31.87
C GLY A 83 -34.80 -21.30 -30.65
N THR A 84 -33.94 -22.20 -30.15
CA THR A 84 -34.27 -22.95 -28.92
C THR A 84 -34.26 -22.05 -27.67
N PRO A 85 -35.14 -22.31 -26.66
CA PRO A 85 -35.18 -21.51 -25.47
C PRO A 85 -33.86 -21.58 -24.67
N CYS A 86 -33.33 -20.39 -24.29
CA CYS A 86 -32.21 -20.25 -23.42
C CYS A 86 -32.66 -19.77 -22.00
N ILE A 87 -33.34 -18.63 -21.93
CA ILE A 87 -33.92 -18.11 -20.70
C ILE A 87 -35.43 -17.96 -20.90
N PRO A 88 -36.26 -18.49 -19.97
CA PRO A 88 -37.72 -18.46 -20.09
C PRO A 88 -38.29 -17.05 -20.25
N LEU A 89 -39.38 -16.92 -20.99
CA LEU A 89 -40.15 -15.68 -21.21
C LEU A 89 -40.92 -15.31 -19.92
N ASN A 90 -40.23 -14.87 -18.88
CA ASN A 90 -40.78 -14.64 -17.56
C ASN A 90 -40.18 -13.45 -16.82
N TYR A 91 -39.28 -12.74 -17.43
CA TYR A 91 -38.55 -11.64 -16.82
C TYR A 91 -38.98 -10.31 -17.38
N ASP A 92 -38.74 -9.21 -16.65
CA ASP A 92 -39.06 -7.86 -17.11
C ASP A 92 -37.95 -7.33 -18.01
N ASP A 93 -36.71 -7.77 -17.76
CA ASP A 93 -35.57 -7.50 -18.65
C ASP A 93 -34.46 -8.57 -18.54
N ILE A 94 -33.60 -8.64 -19.56
CA ILE A 94 -32.45 -9.51 -19.65
C ILE A 94 -31.32 -8.73 -20.32
N ASP A 95 -30.19 -8.58 -19.62
CA ASP A 95 -29.00 -7.89 -20.10
C ASP A 95 -27.79 -8.82 -20.12
N ALA A 96 -26.96 -8.67 -21.15
CA ALA A 96 -25.68 -9.38 -21.21
C ALA A 96 -24.65 -8.72 -20.27
N TYR A 97 -23.95 -9.52 -19.50
CA TYR A 97 -22.83 -9.06 -18.68
C TYR A 97 -21.52 -9.69 -19.15
N THR A 98 -20.60 -8.84 -19.65
CA THR A 98 -19.22 -9.20 -20.09
C THR A 98 -19.09 -10.40 -21.04
N GLY A 99 -20.19 -10.86 -21.67
CA GLY A 99 -20.17 -12.03 -22.56
C GLY A 99 -20.09 -13.38 -21.86
N THR A 100 -20.28 -13.43 -20.53
CA THR A 100 -20.18 -14.68 -19.76
C THR A 100 -21.49 -15.02 -19.05
N PHE A 101 -22.26 -14.01 -18.67
CA PHE A 101 -23.49 -14.15 -17.90
C PHE A 101 -24.63 -13.28 -18.46
N TRP A 102 -25.85 -13.69 -18.18
CA TRP A 102 -27.04 -12.89 -18.36
C TRP A 102 -27.58 -12.46 -16.99
N ILE A 103 -27.80 -11.15 -16.83
CA ILE A 103 -28.51 -10.61 -15.68
C ILE A 103 -29.99 -10.50 -16.04
N VAL A 104 -30.84 -11.17 -15.27
CA VAL A 104 -32.30 -11.10 -15.43
C VAL A 104 -32.89 -10.19 -14.36
N THR A 105 -33.90 -9.42 -14.74
CA THR A 105 -34.66 -8.56 -13.82
C THR A 105 -36.10 -9.05 -13.71
N LYS A 106 -36.61 -9.18 -12.47
CA LYS A 106 -37.99 -9.51 -12.19
C LYS A 106 -38.52 -8.62 -11.04
N GLY A 107 -39.38 -7.67 -11.38
CA GLY A 107 -39.74 -6.57 -10.50
C GLY A 107 -38.52 -5.73 -10.15
N LYS A 108 -38.22 -5.57 -8.88
CA LYS A 108 -37.03 -4.88 -8.39
C LYS A 108 -35.82 -5.80 -8.16
N TYR A 109 -35.94 -7.07 -8.48
CA TYR A 109 -34.94 -8.07 -8.15
C TYR A 109 -34.20 -8.55 -9.38
N LYS A 110 -32.94 -8.88 -9.18
CA LYS A 110 -32.00 -9.40 -10.18
C LYS A 110 -31.60 -10.83 -9.88
N GLY A 111 -31.32 -11.60 -10.94
CA GLY A 111 -30.75 -12.94 -10.92
C GLY A 111 -29.70 -13.11 -12.00
N ILE A 112 -28.99 -14.23 -12.00
CA ILE A 112 -27.93 -14.54 -12.97
C ILE A 112 -28.21 -15.89 -13.65
N PHE A 113 -27.98 -15.91 -14.96
CA PHE A 113 -27.89 -17.10 -15.77
C PHE A 113 -26.52 -17.17 -16.47
N THR A 114 -26.01 -18.37 -16.68
CA THR A 114 -24.87 -18.61 -17.58
C THR A 114 -25.27 -18.38 -19.04
N TYR A 115 -24.30 -18.29 -19.92
CA TYR A 115 -24.54 -18.12 -21.36
C TYR A 115 -25.26 -19.33 -21.99
N ASP A 116 -25.13 -20.53 -21.42
CA ASP A 116 -25.84 -21.74 -21.82
C ASP A 116 -27.23 -21.88 -21.20
N GLY A 117 -27.72 -20.86 -20.51
CA GLY A 117 -29.09 -20.79 -19.97
C GLY A 117 -29.31 -21.48 -18.63
N LYS A 118 -28.24 -21.84 -17.90
CA LYS A 118 -28.36 -22.39 -16.53
C LYS A 118 -28.50 -21.26 -15.52
N GLN A 119 -29.52 -21.33 -14.68
CA GLN A 119 -29.70 -20.38 -13.60
C GLN A 119 -28.66 -20.60 -12.50
N ILE A 120 -27.87 -19.56 -12.20
CA ILE A 120 -26.90 -19.52 -11.10
C ILE A 120 -27.53 -18.88 -9.87
N LEU A 121 -28.10 -17.68 -10.01
CA LEU A 121 -28.75 -16.96 -8.92
C LEU A 121 -30.21 -16.68 -9.26
N PRO A 122 -31.17 -16.99 -8.37
CA PRO A 122 -32.55 -16.62 -8.54
C PRO A 122 -32.73 -15.09 -8.45
N PRO A 123 -33.80 -14.53 -9.06
CA PRO A 123 -34.07 -13.09 -9.03
C PRO A 123 -34.68 -12.67 -7.68
N VAL A 124 -33.86 -12.68 -6.62
CA VAL A 124 -34.22 -12.33 -5.24
C VAL A 124 -33.31 -11.24 -4.66
N TYR A 125 -32.35 -10.75 -5.41
CA TYR A 125 -31.37 -9.75 -4.99
C TYR A 125 -31.69 -8.37 -5.61
N GLN A 126 -31.52 -7.31 -4.82
CA GLN A 126 -31.72 -5.93 -5.28
C GLN A 126 -30.57 -5.49 -6.21
N GLU A 127 -29.36 -5.91 -5.87
CA GLU A 127 -28.15 -5.63 -6.63
C GLU A 127 -27.31 -6.91 -6.75
N ILE A 128 -26.62 -7.07 -7.88
CA ILE A 128 -25.63 -8.11 -8.10
C ILE A 128 -24.46 -7.48 -8.84
N THR A 129 -23.25 -7.65 -8.30
CA THR A 129 -21.99 -7.28 -8.94
C THR A 129 -21.15 -8.53 -9.19
N VAL A 130 -20.60 -8.67 -10.38
CA VAL A 130 -19.72 -9.78 -10.73
C VAL A 130 -18.28 -9.33 -10.54
N GLU A 131 -17.54 -10.04 -9.70
CA GLU A 131 -16.17 -9.69 -9.32
C GLU A 131 -15.16 -10.77 -9.68
N TRP A 132 -14.09 -10.35 -10.37
CA TRP A 132 -13.03 -11.22 -10.87
C TRP A 132 -11.72 -11.09 -10.06
N GLN A 133 -11.67 -10.19 -9.10
CA GLN A 133 -10.48 -9.89 -8.27
C GLN A 133 -9.20 -9.73 -9.11
N ASN A 134 -9.28 -8.97 -10.20
CA ASN A 134 -8.18 -8.74 -11.15
C ASN A 134 -7.57 -10.03 -11.77
N ASN A 135 -8.25 -11.17 -11.67
CA ASN A 135 -7.81 -12.45 -12.22
C ASN A 135 -8.93 -13.12 -13.02
N TYR A 136 -8.92 -12.90 -14.34
CA TYR A 136 -9.91 -13.44 -15.26
C TYR A 136 -9.74 -14.93 -15.57
N ASP A 137 -8.63 -15.55 -15.18
CA ASP A 137 -8.40 -16.99 -15.31
C ASP A 137 -9.11 -17.80 -14.22
N LYS A 138 -9.56 -17.13 -13.15
CA LYS A 138 -10.34 -17.74 -12.08
C LYS A 138 -11.83 -17.48 -12.27
N PRO A 139 -12.70 -18.41 -11.80
CA PRO A 139 -14.15 -18.16 -11.75
C PRO A 139 -14.49 -16.94 -10.90
N PRO A 140 -15.43 -16.09 -11.34
CA PRO A 140 -15.82 -14.91 -10.58
C PRO A 140 -16.62 -15.26 -9.32
N HIS A 141 -16.71 -14.27 -8.43
CA HIS A 141 -17.67 -14.28 -7.33
C HIS A 141 -18.78 -13.25 -7.59
N PHE A 142 -19.89 -13.40 -6.90
CA PHE A 142 -21.02 -12.49 -6.99
C PHE A 142 -21.24 -11.79 -5.66
N ILE A 143 -21.03 -10.47 -5.62
CA ILE A 143 -21.49 -9.65 -4.50
C ILE A 143 -22.97 -9.43 -4.70
N VAL A 144 -23.77 -9.91 -3.76
CA VAL A 144 -25.24 -9.86 -3.83
C VAL A 144 -25.78 -9.00 -2.69
N LYS A 145 -26.88 -8.26 -2.96
CA LYS A 145 -27.54 -7.42 -1.96
C LYS A 145 -29.02 -7.77 -1.85
N LYS A 146 -29.47 -8.02 -0.64
CA LYS A 146 -30.88 -7.95 -0.24
C LYS A 146 -31.12 -6.62 0.49
N GLU A 147 -31.23 -6.63 1.80
CA GLU A 147 -31.09 -5.41 2.62
C GLU A 147 -29.61 -5.08 2.86
N LYS A 148 -28.80 -6.11 2.99
CA LYS A 148 -27.36 -6.07 3.21
C LYS A 148 -26.63 -6.91 2.16
N TYR A 149 -25.31 -6.73 2.09
CA TYR A 149 -24.45 -7.43 1.16
C TYR A 149 -24.04 -8.82 1.67
N GLY A 150 -23.91 -9.75 0.75
CA GLY A 150 -23.36 -11.09 0.89
C GLY A 150 -22.50 -11.45 -0.31
N LEU A 151 -21.80 -12.57 -0.26
CA LEU A 151 -20.94 -13.08 -1.32
C LEU A 151 -21.35 -14.48 -1.71
N CYS A 152 -21.48 -14.72 -3.02
CA CYS A 152 -21.67 -16.06 -3.58
C CYS A 152 -20.47 -16.45 -4.44
N ASP A 153 -20.17 -17.76 -4.50
CA ASP A 153 -19.22 -18.31 -5.45
C ASP A 153 -19.78 -18.31 -6.88
N SER A 154 -18.99 -18.70 -7.86
CA SER A 154 -19.36 -18.80 -9.28
C SER A 154 -20.47 -19.84 -9.56
N LYS A 155 -20.76 -20.72 -8.61
CA LYS A 155 -21.85 -21.74 -8.71
C LYS A 155 -23.14 -21.24 -8.06
N GLY A 156 -23.12 -20.07 -7.43
CA GLY A 156 -24.26 -19.49 -6.71
C GLY A 156 -24.39 -19.93 -5.26
N ASN A 157 -23.41 -20.65 -4.71
CA ASN A 157 -23.41 -20.99 -3.29
C ASN A 157 -23.06 -19.77 -2.45
N MET A 158 -23.81 -19.52 -1.37
CA MET A 158 -23.54 -18.44 -0.44
C MET A 158 -22.25 -18.74 0.32
N VAL A 159 -21.22 -17.93 0.12
CA VAL A 159 -19.92 -17.97 0.84
C VAL A 159 -19.97 -17.07 2.07
N VAL A 160 -20.57 -15.89 1.92
CA VAL A 160 -20.77 -14.91 2.99
C VAL A 160 -22.24 -14.56 3.08
N PRO A 161 -22.87 -14.68 4.26
CA PRO A 161 -24.28 -14.35 4.44
C PRO A 161 -24.57 -12.86 4.17
N THR A 162 -25.83 -12.55 3.80
CA THR A 162 -26.25 -11.17 3.48
C THR A 162 -26.48 -10.34 4.74
N GLU A 163 -25.39 -10.05 5.47
CA GLU A 163 -25.45 -9.32 6.75
C GLU A 163 -24.45 -8.14 6.85
N TYR A 164 -23.67 -7.87 5.79
CA TYR A 164 -22.66 -6.84 5.76
C TYR A 164 -23.16 -5.55 5.14
N THR A 165 -22.67 -4.42 5.64
CA THR A 165 -22.98 -3.09 5.08
C THR A 165 -22.17 -2.78 3.82
N LYS A 166 -21.02 -3.45 3.66
CA LYS A 166 -20.15 -3.33 2.46
C LYS A 166 -19.32 -4.60 2.30
N ILE A 167 -19.03 -4.97 1.05
CA ILE A 167 -18.05 -6.00 0.67
C ILE A 167 -17.16 -5.41 -0.41
N GLU A 168 -15.84 -5.49 -0.22
CA GLU A 168 -14.82 -4.97 -1.14
C GLU A 168 -13.92 -6.10 -1.60
N ALA A 169 -13.77 -6.24 -2.92
CA ALA A 169 -12.80 -7.13 -3.52
C ALA A 169 -11.39 -6.52 -3.43
N LYS A 170 -10.42 -7.35 -3.05
CA LYS A 170 -8.98 -7.10 -3.14
C LYS A 170 -8.37 -8.23 -3.96
N ASP A 171 -7.11 -8.13 -4.34
CA ASP A 171 -6.46 -9.09 -5.25
C ASP A 171 -6.49 -10.54 -4.70
N ASP A 172 -6.33 -10.72 -3.40
CA ASP A 172 -6.20 -12.02 -2.74
C ASP A 172 -7.21 -12.27 -1.59
N HIS A 173 -8.03 -11.27 -1.25
CA HIS A 173 -9.01 -11.38 -0.17
C HIS A 173 -10.23 -10.48 -0.37
N TRP A 174 -11.21 -10.62 0.51
CA TRP A 174 -12.41 -9.80 0.58
C TRP A 174 -12.46 -9.07 1.92
N LYS A 175 -12.67 -7.76 1.90
CA LYS A 175 -12.92 -6.96 3.10
C LYS A 175 -14.43 -6.84 3.33
N LEU A 176 -14.88 -7.25 4.51
CA LEU A 176 -16.27 -7.28 4.90
C LEU A 176 -16.51 -6.27 6.01
N THR A 177 -17.45 -5.35 5.80
CA THR A 177 -17.80 -4.32 6.77
C THR A 177 -19.17 -4.62 7.37
N LYS A 178 -19.22 -4.89 8.68
CA LYS A 178 -20.45 -5.07 9.46
C LYS A 178 -20.49 -4.12 10.65
N GLY A 179 -19.33 -3.74 11.11
CA GLY A 179 -18.96 -2.90 12.23
C GLY A 179 -17.45 -2.99 12.39
N TYR A 180 -16.94 -2.61 13.54
CA TYR A 180 -15.55 -2.79 13.94
C TYR A 180 -15.45 -3.96 14.92
N PRO A 181 -14.44 -4.86 14.83
CA PRO A 181 -13.40 -4.94 13.79
C PRO A 181 -13.95 -5.45 12.45
N PHE A 182 -13.22 -5.19 11.35
CA PHE A 182 -13.56 -5.70 10.03
C PHE A 182 -13.29 -7.20 9.92
N GLU A 183 -14.08 -7.87 9.08
CA GLU A 183 -13.91 -9.29 8.78
C GLU A 183 -13.35 -9.46 7.37
N TYR A 184 -12.55 -10.51 7.16
CA TYR A 184 -11.86 -10.76 5.89
C TYR A 184 -11.99 -12.22 5.49
N ILE A 185 -12.05 -12.46 4.19
CA ILE A 185 -12.06 -13.81 3.61
C ILE A 185 -10.92 -13.88 2.60
N PHE A 186 -10.02 -14.83 2.82
CA PHE A 186 -8.88 -15.07 1.94
C PHE A 186 -9.22 -16.14 0.92
N ASN A 187 -8.75 -15.94 -0.32
CA ASN A 187 -8.83 -16.93 -1.37
C ASN A 187 -7.74 -17.98 -1.11
N ASN A 188 -8.17 -19.20 -0.81
CA ASN A 188 -7.29 -20.33 -0.58
C ASN A 188 -7.57 -21.40 -1.66
N GLY A 189 -6.95 -21.27 -2.82
CA GLY A 189 -7.25 -22.12 -3.95
C GLY A 189 -8.73 -21.99 -4.37
N SER A 190 -9.51 -23.05 -4.21
CA SER A 190 -10.95 -23.06 -4.46
C SER A 190 -11.79 -22.74 -3.23
N THR A 191 -11.19 -22.56 -2.06
CA THR A 191 -11.89 -22.32 -0.80
C THR A 191 -11.59 -20.91 -0.29
N VAL A 192 -12.56 -20.33 0.44
CA VAL A 192 -12.43 -19.04 1.10
C VAL A 192 -12.36 -19.28 2.60
N LYS A 193 -11.31 -18.74 3.25
CA LYS A 193 -11.11 -18.88 4.68
C LYS A 193 -11.42 -17.58 5.40
N TYR A 194 -12.27 -17.66 6.41
CA TYR A 194 -12.71 -16.53 7.20
C TYR A 194 -11.69 -16.14 8.28
N ALA A 195 -11.43 -14.84 8.42
CA ALA A 195 -10.57 -14.28 9.46
C ALA A 195 -11.02 -12.87 9.86
N THR A 196 -10.77 -12.50 11.11
CA THR A 196 -10.94 -11.13 11.62
C THR A 196 -9.58 -10.45 11.65
N LEU A 197 -9.43 -9.29 11.04
CA LEU A 197 -8.18 -8.54 10.97
C LEU A 197 -8.36 -7.11 11.47
N ALA A 198 -7.24 -6.42 11.72
CA ALA A 198 -7.23 -5.01 12.10
C ALA A 198 -7.69 -4.06 10.99
N ASP A 199 -7.91 -2.79 11.34
CA ASP A 199 -8.54 -1.76 10.50
C ASP A 199 -7.89 -1.51 9.15
N GLU A 200 -6.58 -1.69 9.04
CA GLU A 200 -5.85 -1.60 7.79
C GLU A 200 -4.93 -2.81 7.69
N ILE A 201 -5.20 -3.64 6.71
CA ILE A 201 -4.28 -4.71 6.35
C ILE A 201 -3.12 -4.08 5.59
N ASN A 202 -2.14 -3.61 6.30
CA ASN A 202 -0.81 -3.50 5.73
C ASN A 202 -0.22 -4.90 5.73
N GLY A 203 -0.41 -5.62 4.64
CA GLY A 203 0.23 -6.90 4.43
C GLY A 203 1.74 -6.74 4.60
N ILE A 204 2.35 -7.63 5.35
CA ILE A 204 3.79 -7.73 5.44
C ILE A 204 4.24 -8.39 4.15
N SER A 205 4.77 -7.62 3.21
CA SER A 205 5.20 -8.12 1.91
C SER A 205 6.71 -8.03 1.73
N TYR A 206 7.29 -9.05 1.09
CA TYR A 206 8.68 -9.06 0.67
C TYR A 206 8.87 -9.92 -0.59
N ARG A 207 9.97 -9.70 -1.31
CA ARG A 207 10.34 -10.53 -2.47
C ARG A 207 11.35 -11.58 -2.07
N LYS A 208 11.12 -12.81 -2.53
CA LYS A 208 12.05 -13.92 -2.41
C LYS A 208 12.11 -14.64 -3.77
N ASN A 209 13.27 -14.66 -4.41
CA ASN A 209 13.47 -15.25 -5.74
C ASN A 209 12.43 -14.75 -6.77
N ASP A 210 12.21 -13.43 -6.84
CA ASP A 210 11.21 -12.73 -7.65
C ASP A 210 9.73 -12.96 -7.27
N ASP A 211 9.42 -13.91 -6.38
CA ASP A 211 8.08 -14.11 -5.86
C ASP A 211 7.72 -13.09 -4.79
N LEU A 212 6.56 -12.45 -4.93
CA LEU A 212 6.00 -11.60 -3.88
C LEU A 212 5.32 -12.48 -2.83
N ILE A 213 5.90 -12.54 -1.64
CA ILE A 213 5.32 -13.23 -0.49
C ILE A 213 4.60 -12.20 0.39
N VAL A 214 3.35 -12.48 0.73
CA VAL A 214 2.52 -11.60 1.55
C VAL A 214 2.05 -12.37 2.78
N TYR A 215 2.19 -11.73 3.95
CA TYR A 215 1.63 -12.19 5.21
C TYR A 215 0.69 -11.15 5.78
N TYR A 216 -0.34 -11.59 6.50
CA TYR A 216 -1.33 -10.73 7.13
C TYR A 216 -1.35 -10.96 8.65
N PRO A 217 -1.01 -9.95 9.45
CA PRO A 217 -1.32 -9.98 10.87
C PRO A 217 -2.82 -10.06 11.09
N TYR A 218 -3.27 -10.97 11.96
CA TYR A 218 -4.68 -11.10 12.30
C TYR A 218 -4.91 -11.23 13.79
N GLU A 219 -6.06 -10.74 14.24
CA GLU A 219 -6.46 -10.79 15.64
C GLU A 219 -7.52 -11.86 15.87
N LYS A 220 -7.42 -12.54 17.01
CA LYS A 220 -8.47 -13.41 17.52
C LYS A 220 -8.47 -13.37 19.04
N ASN A 221 -9.62 -13.01 19.63
CA ASN A 221 -9.81 -12.92 21.10
C ASN A 221 -8.83 -11.93 21.78
N GLY A 222 -8.54 -10.81 21.15
CA GLY A 222 -7.62 -9.80 21.68
C GLY A 222 -6.13 -10.10 21.49
N LEU A 223 -5.78 -11.22 20.87
CA LEU A 223 -4.39 -11.62 20.59
C LEU A 223 -4.11 -11.67 19.09
N TRP A 224 -2.89 -11.32 18.72
CA TRP A 224 -2.42 -11.24 17.35
C TRP A 224 -1.62 -12.46 16.92
N GLY A 225 -1.82 -12.88 15.68
CA GLY A 225 -1.10 -13.91 14.97
C GLY A 225 -0.76 -13.50 13.55
N LEU A 226 -0.33 -14.44 12.72
CA LEU A 226 0.08 -14.24 11.33
C LEU A 226 -0.57 -15.27 10.42
N MET A 227 -1.06 -14.84 9.25
CA MET A 227 -1.52 -15.68 8.14
C MET A 227 -0.64 -15.47 6.92
N ASP A 228 -0.63 -16.45 6.01
CA ASP A 228 -0.13 -16.27 4.64
C ASP A 228 -1.16 -15.59 3.73
N GLY A 229 -0.77 -15.28 2.48
CA GLY A 229 -1.63 -14.69 1.46
C GLY A 229 -2.86 -15.55 1.08
N ASN A 230 -2.88 -16.82 1.47
CA ASN A 230 -3.99 -17.74 1.26
C ASN A 230 -4.87 -17.91 2.50
N GLY A 231 -4.58 -17.19 3.60
CA GLY A 231 -5.31 -17.28 4.85
C GLY A 231 -4.97 -18.50 5.70
N HIS A 232 -3.87 -19.21 5.43
CA HIS A 232 -3.39 -20.25 6.34
C HIS A 232 -2.71 -19.62 7.55
N THR A 233 -3.01 -20.11 8.73
CA THR A 233 -2.36 -19.66 9.95
C THR A 233 -0.89 -20.08 9.95
N ILE A 234 -0.01 -19.10 10.00
CA ILE A 234 1.45 -19.26 10.15
C ILE A 234 1.83 -19.19 11.63
N ILE A 235 1.35 -18.14 12.32
CA ILE A 235 1.52 -17.99 13.77
C ILE A 235 0.13 -17.89 14.39
N THR A 236 -0.17 -18.79 15.35
CA THR A 236 -1.43 -18.70 16.09
C THR A 236 -1.46 -17.44 16.95
N PRO A 237 -2.63 -16.80 17.11
CA PRO A 237 -2.77 -15.60 17.92
C PRO A 237 -2.30 -15.80 19.36
N GLN A 238 -1.26 -15.07 19.75
CA GLN A 238 -0.62 -15.16 21.04
C GLN A 238 0.12 -13.89 21.49
N TYR A 239 0.13 -12.84 20.68
CA TYR A 239 0.84 -11.59 20.92
C TYR A 239 -0.13 -10.47 21.26
N ASP A 240 0.27 -9.55 22.13
CA ASP A 240 -0.58 -8.48 22.65
C ASP A 240 -0.87 -7.40 21.62
N GLN A 241 0.01 -7.24 20.62
CA GLN A 241 -0.08 -6.21 19.58
C GLN A 241 0.13 -6.81 18.19
N GLN A 242 -0.31 -6.05 17.19
CA GLN A 242 -0.12 -6.39 15.79
C GLN A 242 1.35 -6.61 15.46
N LEU A 243 1.65 -7.74 14.83
CA LEU A 243 2.98 -8.05 14.30
C LEU A 243 3.35 -7.07 13.19
N SER A 244 4.56 -6.54 13.23
CA SER A 244 5.06 -5.63 12.20
C SER A 244 6.42 -6.06 11.64
N LEU A 245 6.68 -5.69 10.37
CA LEU A 245 7.91 -6.07 9.69
C LEU A 245 9.08 -5.21 10.19
N ILE A 246 10.14 -5.88 10.64
CA ILE A 246 11.47 -5.28 10.74
C ILE A 246 12.14 -5.45 9.38
N LYS A 247 12.12 -4.41 8.52
CA LYS A 247 12.82 -4.47 7.23
C LYS A 247 14.31 -4.73 7.46
N TYR A 248 14.82 -5.79 6.85
CA TYR A 248 16.24 -6.08 6.77
C TYR A 248 16.62 -6.26 5.30
N GLU A 249 17.74 -5.69 4.86
CA GLU A 249 18.11 -5.59 3.43
C GLU A 249 18.87 -6.80 2.90
N ALA A 250 19.11 -7.85 3.70
CA ALA A 250 19.80 -9.04 3.24
C ALA A 250 18.86 -9.94 2.44
N GLU A 251 19.11 -10.09 1.16
CA GLU A 251 18.44 -11.07 0.30
C GLU A 251 18.53 -12.48 0.92
N ASN A 252 17.44 -13.24 0.87
CA ASN A 252 17.33 -14.63 1.36
C ASN A 252 17.39 -14.85 2.87
N GLN A 253 17.29 -13.81 3.71
CA GLN A 253 17.16 -14.00 5.16
C GLN A 253 15.69 -14.23 5.55
N PRO A 254 15.40 -15.04 6.59
CA PRO A 254 14.06 -15.13 7.16
C PRO A 254 13.54 -13.78 7.57
N ILE A 255 12.24 -13.54 7.36
CA ILE A 255 11.59 -12.29 7.80
C ILE A 255 11.63 -12.20 9.31
N LYS A 256 11.99 -11.03 9.81
CA LYS A 256 11.96 -10.71 11.22
C LYS A 256 10.79 -9.79 11.52
N LEU A 257 10.03 -10.16 12.53
CA LEU A 257 8.80 -9.48 12.95
C LEU A 257 8.99 -8.92 14.34
N LEU A 258 8.62 -7.65 14.52
CA LEU A 258 8.44 -7.08 15.83
C LEU A 258 7.15 -7.66 16.43
N ALA A 259 7.25 -8.20 17.63
CA ALA A 259 6.13 -8.74 18.38
C ALA A 259 6.14 -8.21 19.81
N CYS A 260 4.96 -8.09 20.42
CA CYS A 260 4.80 -7.70 21.81
C CYS A 260 4.12 -8.85 22.59
N LYS A 261 4.71 -9.25 23.71
CA LYS A 261 4.17 -10.27 24.60
C LYS A 261 4.36 -9.84 26.06
N ASP A 262 3.32 -9.91 26.86
CA ASP A 262 3.30 -9.47 28.26
C ASP A 262 3.78 -8.01 28.43
N ASN A 263 3.40 -7.15 27.46
CA ASN A 263 3.81 -5.72 27.34
C ASN A 263 5.30 -5.49 27.11
N TYR A 264 6.06 -6.51 26.67
CA TYR A 264 7.46 -6.38 26.27
C TYR A 264 7.63 -6.73 24.79
N TYR A 265 8.47 -5.98 24.12
CA TYR A 265 8.82 -6.22 22.72
C TYR A 265 9.95 -7.22 22.58
N GLY A 266 9.86 -8.01 21.54
CA GLY A 266 10.86 -8.95 21.06
C GLY A 266 10.83 -9.03 19.53
N ILE A 267 11.76 -9.78 18.96
CA ILE A 267 11.80 -10.07 17.54
C ILE A 267 11.70 -11.58 17.36
N ILE A 268 10.81 -11.98 16.44
CA ILE A 268 10.59 -13.37 16.04
C ILE A 268 10.78 -13.54 14.54
N GLU A 269 10.92 -14.76 14.07
CA GLU A 269 10.81 -15.14 12.66
C GLU A 269 9.42 -15.70 12.34
N THR A 270 9.12 -15.92 11.07
CA THR A 270 7.80 -16.43 10.64
C THR A 270 7.48 -17.85 11.12
N ASP A 271 8.47 -18.63 11.49
CA ASP A 271 8.30 -19.94 12.15
C ASP A 271 8.07 -19.82 13.66
N ASN A 272 7.93 -18.59 14.17
CA ASN A 272 7.77 -18.25 15.58
C ASN A 272 9.02 -18.45 16.45
N SER A 273 10.18 -18.67 15.86
CA SER A 273 11.45 -18.70 16.59
C SER A 273 11.81 -17.32 17.12
N ILE A 274 12.33 -17.25 18.35
CA ILE A 274 12.69 -15.99 19.02
C ILE A 274 14.11 -15.59 18.63
N VAL A 275 14.26 -14.44 17.97
CA VAL A 275 15.56 -13.82 17.62
C VAL A 275 16.05 -12.90 18.73
N ILE A 276 15.14 -12.07 19.26
CA ILE A 276 15.39 -11.17 20.40
C ILE A 276 14.30 -11.44 21.44
N PRO A 277 14.65 -11.75 22.70
CA PRO A 277 13.69 -12.12 23.72
C PRO A 277 12.76 -10.95 24.12
N PHE A 278 11.57 -11.28 24.64
CA PHE A 278 10.56 -10.34 25.09
C PHE A 278 10.95 -9.75 26.45
N GLN A 279 11.73 -8.68 26.45
CA GLN A 279 12.20 -8.01 27.65
C GLN A 279 12.41 -6.50 27.48
N TYR A 280 12.17 -5.98 26.29
CA TYR A 280 12.41 -4.59 25.93
C TYR A 280 11.12 -3.79 26.00
N LYS A 281 11.18 -2.55 26.50
CA LYS A 281 10.06 -1.61 26.50
C LYS A 281 9.73 -1.11 25.10
N GLU A 282 10.77 -1.00 24.28
CA GLU A 282 10.69 -0.56 22.90
C GLU A 282 11.83 -1.16 22.09
N ILE A 283 11.57 -1.47 20.83
CA ILE A 283 12.56 -1.82 19.82
C ILE A 283 12.31 -0.94 18.61
N THR A 284 13.25 -0.03 18.35
CA THR A 284 13.15 0.90 17.22
C THR A 284 14.19 0.57 16.16
N ARG A 285 13.76 0.50 14.91
CA ARG A 285 14.69 0.36 13.79
C ARG A 285 15.39 1.68 13.50
N LYS A 286 16.70 1.64 13.34
CA LYS A 286 17.50 2.75 12.83
C LYS A 286 17.65 2.63 11.30
N ASN A 287 17.74 3.76 10.63
CA ASN A 287 17.74 3.83 9.16
C ASN A 287 19.03 3.30 8.50
N TYR A 288 19.98 2.82 9.26
CA TYR A 288 21.29 2.43 8.77
C TYR A 288 21.62 0.96 9.07
N LYS A 289 21.99 0.19 8.05
CA LYS A 289 22.52 -1.20 8.10
C LYS A 289 21.80 -2.18 9.04
N GLY A 290 20.46 -2.04 9.22
CA GLY A 290 19.70 -2.95 10.08
C GLY A 290 20.02 -2.86 11.57
N LEU A 291 20.51 -1.71 12.01
CA LEU A 291 20.70 -1.40 13.43
C LEU A 291 19.35 -1.26 14.14
N LEU A 292 19.30 -1.76 15.34
CA LEU A 292 18.17 -1.62 16.25
C LEU A 292 18.60 -0.86 17.50
N GLU A 293 17.72 0.02 17.97
CA GLU A 293 17.76 0.56 19.31
C GLU A 293 16.82 -0.26 20.18
N LEU A 294 17.36 -0.83 21.24
CA LEU A 294 16.62 -1.63 22.21
C LEU A 294 16.57 -0.87 23.53
N GLU A 295 15.34 -0.58 24.01
CA GLU A 295 15.11 0.15 25.26
C GLU A 295 14.73 -0.80 26.38
N THR A 296 15.41 -0.65 27.53
CA THR A 296 15.11 -1.31 28.80
C THR A 296 14.70 -0.28 29.86
N LYS A 297 14.53 -0.71 31.11
CA LYS A 297 14.35 0.20 32.25
C LYS A 297 15.63 0.99 32.56
N GLU A 298 16.78 0.46 32.16
CA GLU A 298 18.10 0.99 32.48
C GLU A 298 18.64 1.92 31.39
N GLY A 299 17.98 2.00 30.24
CA GLY A 299 18.38 2.83 29.11
C GLY A 299 18.34 2.09 27.77
N LYS A 300 19.03 2.65 26.79
CA LYS A 300 19.02 2.25 25.39
C LYS A 300 20.35 1.66 24.95
N ARG A 301 20.31 0.68 24.04
CA ARG A 301 21.52 0.05 23.45
C ARG A 301 21.35 -0.13 21.96
N LEU A 302 22.44 -0.09 21.23
CA LEU A 302 22.49 -0.45 19.81
C LEU A 302 22.75 -1.95 19.65
N TYR A 303 21.99 -2.57 18.78
CA TYR A 303 22.06 -3.98 18.44
C TYR A 303 22.15 -4.18 16.92
N SER A 304 23.05 -5.06 16.47
CA SER A 304 23.14 -5.45 15.08
C SER A 304 22.37 -6.75 14.83
N LEU A 305 21.33 -6.69 14.02
CA LEU A 305 20.63 -7.91 13.57
C LEU A 305 21.53 -8.83 12.74
N ALA A 306 22.47 -8.25 11.97
CA ALA A 306 23.38 -9.01 11.13
C ALA A 306 24.38 -9.81 11.96
N LYS A 307 24.99 -9.18 12.95
CA LYS A 307 25.99 -9.80 13.84
C LYS A 307 25.34 -10.53 15.01
N LYS A 308 24.05 -10.35 15.26
CA LYS A 308 23.28 -10.90 16.40
C LYS A 308 23.92 -10.55 17.75
N CYS A 309 24.45 -9.34 17.89
CA CYS A 309 25.11 -8.89 19.11
C CYS A 309 24.85 -7.40 19.37
N PHE A 310 25.05 -6.99 20.63
CA PHE A 310 25.12 -5.59 20.98
C PHE A 310 26.44 -4.98 20.44
N LEU A 311 26.32 -3.77 19.91
CA LEU A 311 27.46 -3.00 19.40
C LEU A 311 28.06 -2.08 20.45
N THR A 312 27.39 -1.93 21.58
CA THR A 312 27.77 -1.03 22.67
C THR A 312 27.61 -1.75 24.01
N ASP A 313 28.52 -1.47 24.94
CA ASP A 313 28.54 -2.13 26.25
C ASP A 313 27.67 -1.44 27.31
N PHE A 314 27.23 -0.20 27.05
CA PHE A 314 26.53 0.63 28.02
C PHE A 314 25.07 0.85 27.66
N ASN A 315 24.24 1.11 28.67
CA ASN A 315 22.90 1.63 28.49
C ASN A 315 22.97 3.17 28.41
N TYR A 316 22.46 3.74 27.31
CA TYR A 316 22.46 5.17 27.05
C TYR A 316 21.11 5.80 27.40
N GLU A 317 21.14 7.02 27.86
CA GLU A 317 19.93 7.83 28.13
C GLU A 317 19.25 8.20 26.81
N LYS A 318 20.05 8.54 25.81
CA LYS A 318 19.59 8.98 24.48
C LYS A 318 20.52 8.49 23.37
N ILE A 319 19.92 8.17 22.22
CA ILE A 319 20.64 7.82 20.99
C ILE A 319 20.03 8.65 19.87
N GLU A 320 20.79 9.60 19.31
CA GLU A 320 20.36 10.52 18.25
C GLU A 320 20.99 10.14 16.90
N ASN A 321 20.18 10.06 15.86
CA ASN A 321 20.69 9.74 14.52
C ASN A 321 21.17 11.01 13.80
N LYS A 322 22.37 10.95 13.24
CA LYS A 322 23.02 11.95 12.38
C LYS A 322 23.61 11.28 11.13
N GLY A 323 22.74 10.66 10.31
CA GLY A 323 23.18 9.91 9.14
C GLY A 323 23.76 8.53 9.51
N HIS A 324 25.04 8.28 9.19
CA HIS A 324 25.75 7.08 9.60
C HIS A 324 26.34 7.17 11.01
N TYR A 325 26.35 8.39 11.62
CA TYR A 325 26.74 8.60 12.98
C TYR A 325 25.54 8.56 13.95
N TYR A 326 25.77 8.12 15.17
CA TYR A 326 24.83 8.16 16.28
C TYR A 326 25.48 8.87 17.48
N ILE A 327 24.83 9.93 17.96
CA ILE A 327 25.26 10.61 19.18
C ILE A 327 24.67 9.83 20.35
N LEU A 328 25.54 9.30 21.20
CA LEU A 328 25.18 8.54 22.40
C LEU A 328 25.36 9.42 23.63
N THR A 329 24.32 9.49 24.47
CA THR A 329 24.33 10.30 25.72
C THR A 329 24.32 9.38 26.92
N LYS A 330 25.25 9.62 27.86
CA LYS A 330 25.33 8.96 29.18
C LYS A 330 25.87 9.92 30.20
N ASP A 331 25.22 10.00 31.36
CA ASP A 331 25.61 10.88 32.49
C ASP A 331 25.80 12.34 32.00
N TYR A 332 24.86 12.83 31.15
CA TYR A 332 24.88 14.15 30.49
C TYR A 332 26.04 14.38 29.52
N LEU A 333 26.98 13.45 29.38
CA LEU A 333 28.08 13.51 28.43
C LEU A 333 27.77 12.74 27.17
N LYS A 334 28.35 13.17 26.06
CA LYS A 334 28.10 12.63 24.74
C LYS A 334 29.33 12.02 24.11
N THR A 335 29.10 11.05 23.24
CA THR A 335 30.09 10.47 22.33
C THR A 335 29.45 10.19 20.98
N VAL A 336 30.26 9.82 19.99
CA VAL A 336 29.82 9.43 18.66
C VAL A 336 30.07 7.94 18.45
N PHE A 337 29.05 7.26 17.97
CA PHE A 337 29.17 5.91 17.42
C PHE A 337 29.09 5.99 15.89
N ASP A 338 30.08 5.46 15.22
CA ASP A 338 30.12 5.35 13.76
C ASP A 338 29.56 3.99 13.34
N ALA A 339 28.46 4.00 12.61
CA ALA A 339 27.79 2.77 12.16
C ALA A 339 28.49 2.10 10.96
N ASP A 340 29.41 2.75 10.28
CA ASP A 340 30.21 2.16 9.23
C ASP A 340 31.32 1.27 9.78
N THR A 341 32.05 1.76 10.77
CA THR A 341 33.11 1.05 11.45
C THR A 341 32.59 0.25 12.66
N GLU A 342 31.40 0.57 13.15
CA GLU A 342 30.76 0.04 14.39
C GLU A 342 31.62 0.32 15.63
N LEU A 343 32.29 1.46 15.67
CA LEU A 343 33.15 1.90 16.77
C LEU A 343 32.61 3.16 17.45
N VAL A 344 32.85 3.28 18.73
CA VAL A 344 32.72 4.54 19.47
C VAL A 344 33.97 5.36 19.21
N LEU A 345 33.84 6.56 18.66
CA LEU A 345 34.96 7.39 18.18
C LEU A 345 35.70 8.12 19.31
N PHE A 346 34.98 8.59 20.33
CA PHE A 346 35.57 9.39 21.44
C PHE A 346 35.14 8.87 22.80
N PRO A 347 35.90 9.21 23.86
CA PRO A 347 35.40 9.02 25.23
C PRO A 347 34.26 10.00 25.55
N PHE A 348 33.44 9.70 26.57
CA PHE A 348 32.42 10.59 27.08
C PHE A 348 33.09 11.81 27.80
N LYS A 349 33.11 12.95 27.13
CA LYS A 349 33.75 14.16 27.68
C LYS A 349 33.15 15.49 27.21
N TYR A 350 32.25 15.44 26.24
CA TYR A 350 31.59 16.60 25.65
C TYR A 350 30.15 16.73 26.14
N THR A 351 29.69 17.96 26.41
CA THR A 351 28.31 18.26 26.81
C THR A 351 27.40 18.39 25.61
N SER A 352 27.94 18.82 24.47
CA SER A 352 27.25 18.81 23.19
C SER A 352 28.14 18.24 22.08
N ILE A 353 27.52 17.59 21.10
CA ILE A 353 28.16 17.14 19.86
C ILE A 353 27.15 17.33 18.73
N ASP A 354 27.56 17.98 17.66
CA ASP A 354 26.87 18.03 16.39
C ASP A 354 27.80 17.65 15.25
N CYS A 355 27.24 17.05 14.18
CA CYS A 355 27.98 16.64 13.01
C CYS A 355 28.06 17.81 12.02
N ALA A 356 29.25 18.17 11.58
CA ALA A 356 29.40 19.09 10.46
C ALA A 356 28.86 18.48 9.16
N TYR A 357 28.42 19.32 8.24
CA TYR A 357 27.87 18.91 6.95
C TYR A 357 28.90 18.07 6.15
N GLU A 358 28.53 16.86 5.73
CA GLU A 358 29.31 16.01 4.83
C GLU A 358 30.82 15.88 5.16
N GLY A 359 31.16 15.65 6.42
CA GLY A 359 32.57 15.49 6.78
C GLY A 359 32.78 14.73 8.10
N ASP A 360 34.03 14.28 8.31
CA ASP A 360 34.47 13.60 9.52
C ASP A 360 34.80 14.60 10.66
N PHE A 361 34.07 15.73 10.69
CA PHE A 361 34.25 16.77 11.68
C PHE A 361 33.04 16.90 12.57
N PHE A 362 33.29 17.13 13.85
CA PHE A 362 32.27 17.27 14.89
C PHE A 362 32.45 18.58 15.63
N ILE A 363 31.40 19.37 15.71
CA ILE A 363 31.34 20.52 16.61
C ILE A 363 31.07 19.96 17.99
N VAL A 364 31.96 20.26 18.93
CA VAL A 364 31.91 19.74 20.28
C VAL A 364 31.91 20.87 21.31
N GLU A 365 31.15 20.69 22.36
CA GLU A 365 31.11 21.65 23.49
C GLU A 365 31.69 21.02 24.75
N LYS A 366 32.53 21.76 25.44
CA LYS A 366 33.02 21.45 26.76
C LYS A 366 33.25 22.74 27.54
N ASP A 367 32.86 22.76 28.80
CA ASP A 367 33.00 23.93 29.68
C ASP A 367 32.38 25.22 29.10
N GLN A 368 31.23 25.08 28.38
CA GLN A 368 30.51 26.16 27.67
C GLN A 368 31.30 26.80 26.53
N GLN A 369 32.31 26.13 26.01
CA GLN A 369 33.09 26.56 24.86
C GLN A 369 32.96 25.50 23.74
N GLU A 370 32.78 25.99 22.53
CA GLU A 370 32.72 25.15 21.33
C GLU A 370 34.05 25.07 20.61
N GLY A 371 34.31 23.94 19.99
CA GLY A 371 35.45 23.67 19.11
C GLY A 371 35.09 22.62 18.07
N VAL A 372 36.04 22.28 17.21
CA VAL A 372 35.85 21.24 16.19
C VAL A 372 36.92 20.17 16.35
N VAL A 373 36.45 18.90 16.37
CA VAL A 373 37.34 17.72 16.37
C VAL A 373 37.08 16.87 15.12
N ASN A 374 38.07 16.09 14.71
CA ASN A 374 37.91 15.10 13.66
C ASN A 374 37.43 13.73 14.25
N SER A 375 37.22 12.73 13.38
CA SER A 375 36.80 11.36 13.77
C SER A 375 37.79 10.61 14.68
N LYS A 376 39.02 11.12 14.84
CA LYS A 376 40.04 10.60 15.77
C LYS A 376 40.12 11.37 17.10
N ASP A 377 39.17 12.28 17.35
CA ASP A 377 39.18 13.16 18.52
C ASP A 377 40.35 14.15 18.56
N GLU A 378 41.00 14.43 17.39
CA GLU A 378 42.04 15.44 17.29
C GLU A 378 41.39 16.81 17.11
N VAL A 379 41.84 17.80 17.91
CA VAL A 379 41.29 19.16 17.90
C VAL A 379 41.76 19.88 16.64
N CYS A 380 40.84 20.24 15.78
CA CYS A 380 41.05 21.02 14.54
C CYS A 380 40.85 22.53 14.78
N ILE A 381 39.79 22.88 15.51
CA ILE A 381 39.50 24.23 15.97
C ILE A 381 39.45 24.19 17.50
N PRO A 382 40.23 25.01 18.22
CA PRO A 382 40.24 25.01 19.70
C PRO A 382 38.87 25.21 20.32
N LEU A 383 38.66 24.66 21.53
CA LEU A 383 37.46 24.88 22.33
C LEU A 383 37.52 26.19 23.10
N ASP A 384 37.49 27.31 22.39
CA ASP A 384 37.57 28.65 22.93
C ASP A 384 36.59 29.64 22.26
N TYR A 385 35.65 29.11 21.49
CA TYR A 385 34.64 29.91 20.82
C TYR A 385 33.27 29.79 21.53
N GLN A 386 32.48 30.88 21.40
CA GLN A 386 31.14 30.95 22.00
C GLN A 386 30.11 30.21 21.18
N TYR A 387 30.32 30.22 19.84
CA TYR A 387 29.41 29.57 18.90
C TYR A 387 30.16 29.20 17.61
N ILE A 388 29.87 28.01 17.10
CA ILE A 388 30.38 27.51 15.83
C ILE A 388 29.21 26.97 15.01
N ASP A 389 29.07 27.43 13.76
CA ASP A 389 28.06 26.95 12.81
C ASP A 389 28.75 26.31 11.60
N PRO A 390 28.44 25.05 11.23
CA PRO A 390 29.03 24.40 10.08
C PRO A 390 28.45 25.01 8.78
N THR A 391 29.26 25.22 7.77
CA THR A 391 28.76 25.61 6.45
C THR A 391 28.51 24.37 5.57
N CYS A 392 27.86 24.54 4.41
CA CYS A 392 27.77 23.46 3.42
C CYS A 392 29.13 23.09 2.77
N ASN A 393 30.17 23.89 3.01
CA ASN A 393 31.55 23.47 2.74
C ASN A 393 32.13 22.82 4.00
N PRO A 394 32.42 21.51 4.02
CA PRO A 394 32.85 20.79 5.23
C PRO A 394 34.18 21.32 5.81
N ASN A 395 34.89 22.17 5.06
CA ASN A 395 36.17 22.78 5.51
C ASN A 395 36.01 24.20 6.06
N LEU A 396 34.81 24.74 6.12
CA LEU A 396 34.55 26.11 6.57
C LEU A 396 33.54 26.15 7.71
N PHE A 397 33.87 26.93 8.75
CA PHE A 397 33.03 27.14 9.92
C PHE A 397 32.84 28.63 10.17
N ILE A 398 31.59 29.03 10.38
CA ILE A 398 31.26 30.36 10.89
C ILE A 398 31.46 30.29 12.41
N ILE A 399 32.21 31.21 12.96
CA ILE A 399 32.50 31.22 14.38
C ILE A 399 32.25 32.58 15.01
N GLU A 400 31.82 32.55 16.29
CA GLU A 400 31.65 33.73 17.09
C GLU A 400 32.70 33.76 18.23
N ARG A 401 33.40 34.89 18.33
CA ARG A 401 34.30 35.19 19.41
C ARG A 401 34.22 36.67 19.73
N ASP A 402 34.06 37.01 21.03
CA ASP A 402 33.95 38.40 21.50
C ASP A 402 32.86 39.21 20.77
N ASN A 403 31.68 38.60 20.57
CA ASN A 403 30.54 39.15 19.83
C ASN A 403 30.87 39.56 18.35
N LYS A 404 31.86 38.95 17.74
CA LYS A 404 32.21 39.12 16.34
C LYS A 404 32.16 37.80 15.61
N TYR A 405 31.64 37.88 14.40
CA TYR A 405 31.54 36.70 13.51
C TYR A 405 32.67 36.72 12.46
N GLY A 406 33.25 35.57 12.22
CA GLY A 406 34.24 35.33 11.18
C GLY A 406 34.11 33.93 10.59
N ILE A 407 34.87 33.63 9.54
CA ILE A 407 34.92 32.26 8.99
C ILE A 407 36.35 31.75 9.11
N VAL A 408 36.46 30.53 9.64
CA VAL A 408 37.75 29.81 9.70
C VAL A 408 37.67 28.51 8.93
N ASN A 409 38.82 27.97 8.54
CA ASN A 409 38.93 26.65 7.97
C ASN A 409 39.24 25.59 9.05
N THR A 410 39.32 24.31 8.64
CA THR A 410 39.62 23.16 9.52
C THR A 410 41.03 23.21 10.16
N LYS A 411 41.89 24.14 9.77
CA LYS A 411 43.20 24.41 10.40
C LYS A 411 43.15 25.59 11.36
N ASN A 412 41.97 26.10 11.67
CA ASN A 412 41.77 27.32 12.46
C ASN A 412 42.36 28.59 11.84
N GLU A 413 42.56 28.61 10.53
CA GLU A 413 43.03 29.83 9.82
C GLU A 413 41.82 30.68 9.47
N THR A 414 41.88 31.99 9.78
CA THR A 414 40.83 32.94 9.43
C THR A 414 40.83 33.19 7.93
N VAL A 415 39.74 32.77 7.26
CA VAL A 415 39.54 32.92 5.81
C VAL A 415 38.56 34.05 5.47
N TYR A 416 37.72 34.45 6.42
CA TYR A 416 36.92 35.67 6.37
C TYR A 416 37.09 36.42 7.72
N PRO A 417 37.42 37.74 7.68
CA PRO A 417 37.82 38.46 8.88
C PRO A 417 36.66 38.66 9.88
N PHE A 418 36.99 38.67 11.14
CA PHE A 418 36.03 38.95 12.23
C PHE A 418 35.48 40.37 12.13
N SER A 419 34.19 40.51 12.22
CA SER A 419 33.46 41.78 12.22
C SER A 419 32.22 41.72 13.10
N ASN A 420 31.61 42.87 13.35
CA ASN A 420 30.36 42.94 14.05
C ASN A 420 29.16 42.55 13.14
N ASN A 421 29.37 42.31 11.85
CA ASN A 421 28.33 41.91 10.93
C ASN A 421 27.91 40.45 11.17
N ASN A 422 26.62 40.15 11.04
CA ASN A 422 26.14 38.80 11.12
C ASN A 422 26.54 38.01 9.87
N ILE A 423 26.94 36.77 10.05
CA ILE A 423 27.21 35.82 8.97
C ILE A 423 26.15 34.75 9.00
N VAL A 424 25.38 34.63 7.94
CA VAL A 424 24.25 33.68 7.87
C VAL A 424 24.57 32.63 6.81
N ASN A 425 24.47 31.37 7.23
CA ASN A 425 24.63 30.22 6.35
C ASN A 425 23.29 29.86 5.71
N GLU A 426 23.12 30.18 4.43
CA GLU A 426 21.94 29.80 3.65
C GLU A 426 22.25 28.51 2.87
N TYR A 427 21.21 27.84 2.30
CA TYR A 427 21.37 26.54 1.63
C TYR A 427 22.41 26.55 0.48
N ASP A 428 22.57 27.66 -0.26
CA ASP A 428 23.41 27.76 -1.45
C ASP A 428 24.49 28.84 -1.35
N ARG A 429 24.55 29.60 -0.23
CA ARG A 429 25.44 30.77 -0.09
C ARG A 429 25.64 31.15 1.37
N ILE A 430 26.62 32.03 1.59
CA ILE A 430 26.87 32.71 2.84
C ILE A 430 26.50 34.18 2.70
N GLU A 431 25.64 34.70 3.56
CA GLU A 431 25.27 36.11 3.55
C GLU A 431 25.93 36.86 4.72
N ILE A 432 26.56 37.97 4.39
CA ILE A 432 27.07 38.92 5.38
C ILE A 432 26.01 40.01 5.52
N ARG A 433 25.48 40.18 6.73
CA ARG A 433 24.40 41.11 7.03
C ARG A 433 24.85 42.17 8.04
N ASP A 434 24.42 43.40 7.86
CA ASP A 434 24.63 44.49 8.81
C ASP A 434 23.93 44.18 10.12
N ALA A 435 24.66 44.20 11.24
CA ALA A 435 24.17 43.80 12.55
C ALA A 435 23.03 44.66 13.07
N SER A 436 22.93 45.93 12.63
CA SER A 436 21.91 46.87 13.08
C SER A 436 20.62 46.87 12.25
N THR A 437 20.75 46.64 10.93
CA THR A 437 19.65 46.76 9.99
C THR A 437 19.23 45.43 9.37
N ASP A 438 19.98 44.37 9.62
CA ASP A 438 19.83 43.01 9.03
C ASP A 438 19.81 43.01 7.47
N LYS A 439 20.29 44.08 6.86
CA LYS A 439 20.43 44.18 5.39
C LYS A 439 21.63 43.38 4.92
N ILE A 440 21.45 42.64 3.81
CA ILE A 440 22.54 41.96 3.15
C ILE A 440 23.52 42.99 2.61
N ILE A 441 24.76 42.89 3.06
CA ILE A 441 25.89 43.74 2.62
C ILE A 441 26.64 43.00 1.51
N LYS A 442 26.80 41.68 1.65
CA LYS A 442 27.58 40.86 0.75
C LYS A 442 27.07 39.44 0.68
N VAL A 443 27.16 38.81 -0.47
CA VAL A 443 26.83 37.40 -0.66
C VAL A 443 28.05 36.66 -1.19
N LEU A 444 28.38 35.54 -0.57
CA LEU A 444 29.53 34.71 -0.93
C LEU A 444 29.05 33.29 -1.29
N ASP A 445 29.73 32.69 -2.30
CA ASP A 445 29.63 31.22 -2.47
C ASP A 445 30.46 30.49 -1.38
N TYR A 446 30.36 29.17 -1.36
CA TYR A 446 31.13 28.37 -0.41
C TYR A 446 32.62 28.24 -0.71
N ASN A 447 33.15 28.93 -1.75
CA ASN A 447 34.57 29.18 -1.97
C ASN A 447 34.95 30.59 -1.53
N LEU A 448 34.06 31.30 -0.82
CA LEU A 448 34.23 32.68 -0.36
C LEU A 448 34.40 33.71 -1.47
N LYS A 449 33.95 33.40 -2.69
CA LYS A 449 33.88 34.36 -3.80
C LYS A 449 32.56 35.11 -3.73
N GLU A 450 32.65 36.44 -3.91
CA GLU A 450 31.45 37.27 -3.98
C GLU A 450 30.62 36.94 -5.20
N ILE A 451 29.32 36.69 -4.96
CA ILE A 451 28.32 36.45 -5.99
C ILE A 451 27.31 37.61 -5.98
N LYS A 452 26.88 38.00 -7.19
CA LYS A 452 25.96 39.15 -7.36
C LYS A 452 24.50 38.73 -7.14
#